data_12e83480fdf9e7c90d58e35d0ce67739
#
_entry.id   12e83480fdf9e7c90d58e35d0ce67739
#
_cell.length_a   1.000
_cell.length_b   1.000
_cell.length_c   1.000
_cell.angle_alpha   90.00
_cell.angle_beta   90.00
_cell.angle_gamma   90.00
#
_symmetry.space_group_name_H-M   'P 1'
#
loop_
_entity.id
_entity.type
_entity.pdbx_description
1 polymer ?
#
loop_
_entity_poly.entity_id
_entity_poly.type
_entity_poly.pdbx_seq_one_letter_code
_entity_poly.pdbx_strand_id
1 'polypeptide(L)'
;MGTSKEWNRIFSRIDEVTAGEDAWLARWRHVLDASRGSPVLELGCGDGHNARFLTERGFPVIATDFSEKALEITRRTAPSAKTQNVDLTRGLPFPDASFGVIVASLSLHYFPWQQTTEILADVRRGLQPGGYLLARLNSTQDPRYRAAEKQLIENNFYLIRGMPRRLFDKQDLDALFEKGWEILDAEEHPTHRYGGKKLAWEVAATRVIQRPGK
;
A
#
# COMPACT_ATOMS: atom_id res chain seq x y z
N MET A 1 -7.77 -3.93 -13.71
CA MET A 1 -7.70 -2.76 -12.80
C MET A 1 -8.88 -1.86 -13.08
N GLY A 2 -9.48 -1.26 -12.03
CA GLY A 2 -10.50 -0.23 -12.22
C GLY A 2 -9.90 1.02 -12.87
N THR A 3 -10.68 1.73 -13.66
CA THR A 3 -10.26 3.00 -14.28
C THR A 3 -10.22 4.13 -13.24
N SER A 4 -9.49 5.21 -13.52
CA SER A 4 -9.51 6.44 -12.69
C SER A 4 -10.94 6.95 -12.48
N LYS A 5 -11.81 6.86 -13.50
CA LYS A 5 -13.23 7.25 -13.42
C LYS A 5 -14.02 6.40 -12.40
N GLU A 6 -13.76 5.10 -12.33
CA GLU A 6 -14.41 4.21 -11.36
C GLU A 6 -13.95 4.54 -9.94
N TRP A 7 -12.67 4.77 -9.72
CA TRP A 7 -12.14 5.19 -8.43
C TRP A 7 -12.67 6.56 -8.02
N ASN A 8 -12.70 7.53 -8.92
CA ASN A 8 -13.33 8.83 -8.66
C ASN A 8 -14.78 8.68 -8.21
N ARG A 9 -15.57 7.78 -8.86
CA ARG A 9 -16.95 7.50 -8.46
C ARG A 9 -17.04 6.84 -7.07
N ILE A 10 -16.10 5.95 -6.72
CA ILE A 10 -16.06 5.34 -5.38
C ILE A 10 -15.77 6.40 -4.34
N PHE A 11 -14.74 7.21 -4.52
CA PHE A 11 -14.37 8.26 -3.58
C PHE A 11 -15.38 9.42 -3.51
N SER A 12 -16.16 9.68 -4.57
CA SER A 12 -17.26 10.67 -4.53
C SER A 12 -18.41 10.29 -3.60
N ARG A 13 -18.48 9.05 -3.14
CA ARG A 13 -19.49 8.56 -2.18
C ARG A 13 -19.00 8.55 -0.74
N ILE A 14 -17.77 8.95 -0.52
CA ILE A 14 -17.15 9.05 0.82
C ILE A 14 -17.32 10.50 1.28
N ASP A 15 -18.43 10.78 1.97
CA ASP A 15 -18.75 12.14 2.45
C ASP A 15 -17.99 12.50 3.73
N GLU A 16 -17.62 11.51 4.54
CA GLU A 16 -16.86 11.71 5.76
C GLU A 16 -15.67 10.76 5.80
N VAL A 17 -14.50 11.30 6.17
CA VAL A 17 -13.35 10.50 6.58
C VAL A 17 -13.78 9.73 7.84
N THR A 18 -14.05 8.44 7.69
CA THR A 18 -14.37 7.59 8.84
C THR A 18 -13.19 7.65 9.81
N ALA A 19 -13.39 8.45 10.87
CA ALA A 19 -12.40 8.71 11.92
C ALA A 19 -12.22 7.50 12.86
N GLY A 20 -12.11 6.31 12.32
CA GLY A 20 -11.67 5.13 13.05
C GLY A 20 -10.15 5.16 13.11
N GLU A 21 -9.55 5.19 14.29
CA GLU A 21 -8.12 5.03 14.45
C GLU A 21 -7.70 3.64 13.97
N ASP A 22 -7.26 3.56 12.72
CA ASP A 22 -6.55 2.41 12.22
C ASP A 22 -5.05 2.64 12.47
N ALA A 23 -4.64 2.37 13.69
CA ALA A 23 -3.29 2.64 14.18
C ALA A 23 -2.26 1.59 13.74
N TRP A 24 -2.48 0.87 12.63
CA TRP A 24 -1.57 -0.19 12.18
C TRP A 24 -0.12 0.32 12.00
N LEU A 25 0.07 1.55 11.51
CA LEU A 25 1.39 2.17 11.41
C LEU A 25 2.06 2.42 12.76
N ALA A 26 1.30 2.48 13.86
CA ALA A 26 1.87 2.66 15.20
C ALA A 26 2.72 1.44 15.63
N ARG A 27 2.40 0.24 15.14
CA ARG A 27 3.22 -0.97 15.36
C ARG A 27 4.63 -0.82 14.78
N TRP A 28 4.75 -0.05 13.70
CA TRP A 28 5.99 0.16 12.95
C TRP A 28 6.71 1.43 13.34
N ARG A 29 6.40 1.98 14.53
CA ARG A 29 7.01 3.23 15.00
C ARG A 29 8.54 3.17 14.98
N HIS A 30 9.14 2.05 15.35
CA HIS A 30 10.60 1.88 15.35
C HIS A 30 11.19 1.97 13.94
N VAL A 31 10.51 1.44 12.92
CA VAL A 31 10.90 1.53 11.51
C VAL A 31 10.78 2.98 11.02
N LEU A 32 9.66 3.64 11.35
CA LEU A 32 9.43 5.03 10.99
C LEU A 32 10.48 5.95 11.64
N ASP A 33 10.75 5.77 12.94
CA ASP A 33 11.72 6.58 13.68
C ASP A 33 13.15 6.37 13.16
N ALA A 34 13.53 5.17 12.74
CA ALA A 34 14.83 4.88 12.12
C ALA A 34 15.01 5.60 10.75
N SER A 35 13.91 5.97 10.11
CA SER A 35 13.90 6.67 8.81
C SER A 35 13.62 8.17 8.92
N ARG A 36 13.67 8.74 10.13
CA ARG A 36 13.44 10.19 10.33
C ARG A 36 14.42 11.02 9.50
N GLY A 37 13.87 12.07 8.87
CA GLY A 37 14.62 12.94 7.97
C GLY A 37 14.54 12.53 6.48
N SER A 38 14.09 11.31 6.20
CA SER A 38 13.78 10.89 4.83
C SER A 38 12.27 11.03 4.56
N PRO A 39 11.86 11.39 3.33
CA PRO A 39 10.45 11.46 2.99
C PRO A 39 9.81 10.07 2.98
N VAL A 40 8.53 10.02 3.35
CA VAL A 40 7.67 8.84 3.22
C VAL A 40 6.81 8.97 1.97
N LEU A 41 6.78 7.93 1.14
CA LEU A 41 5.85 7.83 0.03
C LEU A 41 4.67 6.94 0.41
N GLU A 42 3.45 7.40 0.19
CA GLU A 42 2.24 6.59 0.32
C GLU A 42 1.65 6.28 -1.05
N LEU A 43 1.47 4.99 -1.34
CA LEU A 43 0.90 4.48 -2.59
C LEU A 43 -0.58 4.13 -2.42
N GLY A 44 -1.47 4.82 -3.13
CA GLY A 44 -2.91 4.67 -2.99
C GLY A 44 -3.41 5.23 -1.67
N CYS A 45 -3.25 6.53 -1.45
CA CYS A 45 -3.54 7.19 -0.18
C CYS A 45 -5.03 7.25 0.18
N GLY A 46 -5.92 7.14 -0.82
CA GLY A 46 -7.36 7.09 -0.64
C GLY A 46 -7.92 8.31 0.09
N ASP A 47 -8.39 8.11 1.32
CA ASP A 47 -8.96 9.16 2.18
C ASP A 47 -7.89 9.93 2.99
N GLY A 48 -6.61 9.60 2.82
CA GLY A 48 -5.49 10.30 3.46
C GLY A 48 -5.23 9.95 4.94
N HIS A 49 -5.82 8.90 5.46
CA HIS A 49 -5.70 8.53 6.86
C HIS A 49 -4.26 8.20 7.30
N ASN A 50 -3.52 7.41 6.51
CA ASN A 50 -2.11 7.14 6.83
C ASN A 50 -1.25 8.39 6.62
N ALA A 51 -1.51 9.19 5.57
CA ALA A 51 -0.82 10.45 5.35
C ALA A 51 -0.99 11.38 6.57
N ARG A 52 -2.22 11.48 7.12
CA ARG A 52 -2.49 12.25 8.34
C ARG A 52 -1.70 11.71 9.54
N PHE A 53 -1.78 10.39 9.78
CA PHE A 53 -1.04 9.74 10.86
C PHE A 53 0.46 10.07 10.82
N LEU A 54 1.05 10.05 9.63
CA LEU A 54 2.48 10.31 9.42
C LEU A 54 2.81 11.80 9.57
N THR A 55 2.02 12.69 8.96
CA THR A 55 2.29 14.14 9.01
C THR A 55 2.09 14.72 10.42
N GLU A 56 1.10 14.25 11.19
CA GLU A 56 0.91 14.61 12.59
C GLU A 56 2.10 14.21 13.49
N ARG A 57 2.92 13.26 13.01
CA ARG A 57 4.16 12.81 13.70
C ARG A 57 5.43 13.42 13.12
N GLY A 58 5.27 14.41 12.23
CA GLY A 58 6.38 15.19 11.68
C GLY A 58 7.13 14.54 10.53
N PHE A 59 6.57 13.50 9.91
CA PHE A 59 7.18 12.91 8.70
C PHE A 59 6.83 13.75 7.47
N PRO A 60 7.80 14.07 6.58
CA PRO A 60 7.51 14.60 5.26
C PRO A 60 6.83 13.52 4.43
N VAL A 61 5.61 13.76 3.94
CA VAL A 61 4.81 12.77 3.21
C VAL A 61 4.51 13.23 1.80
N ILE A 62 4.73 12.32 0.84
CA ILE A 62 4.17 12.41 -0.51
C ILE A 62 3.09 11.34 -0.62
N ALA A 63 1.83 11.77 -0.68
CA ALA A 63 0.68 10.91 -0.78
C ALA A 63 0.23 10.81 -2.25
N THR A 64 0.18 9.59 -2.78
CA THR A 64 -0.16 9.36 -4.19
C THR A 64 -1.41 8.52 -4.33
N ASP A 65 -2.20 8.82 -5.36
CA ASP A 65 -3.36 8.01 -5.75
C ASP A 65 -3.62 8.19 -7.26
N PHE A 66 -4.30 7.22 -7.85
CA PHE A 66 -4.76 7.28 -9.24
C PHE A 66 -6.04 8.10 -9.40
N SER A 67 -6.79 8.28 -8.31
CA SER A 67 -8.04 9.04 -8.24
C SER A 67 -7.78 10.47 -7.79
N GLU A 68 -8.09 11.44 -8.65
CA GLU A 68 -8.03 12.85 -8.24
C GLU A 68 -8.98 13.15 -7.08
N LYS A 69 -10.12 12.44 -7.03
CA LYS A 69 -11.08 12.58 -5.93
C LYS A 69 -10.50 12.11 -4.59
N ALA A 70 -9.73 11.02 -4.58
CA ALA A 70 -8.97 10.59 -3.41
C ALA A 70 -7.97 11.65 -2.96
N LEU A 71 -7.23 12.23 -3.91
CA LEU A 71 -6.26 13.30 -3.61
C LEU A 71 -6.93 14.56 -3.05
N GLU A 72 -8.13 14.94 -3.55
CA GLU A 72 -8.92 16.04 -2.97
C GLU A 72 -9.29 15.76 -1.50
N ILE A 73 -9.69 14.53 -1.19
CA ILE A 73 -9.99 14.12 0.19
C ILE A 73 -8.72 14.17 1.04
N THR A 74 -7.62 13.62 0.53
CA THR A 74 -6.32 13.60 1.23
C THR A 74 -5.82 15.01 1.53
N ARG A 75 -5.96 16.00 0.62
CA ARG A 75 -5.58 17.40 0.87
C ARG A 75 -6.35 18.02 2.05
N ARG A 76 -7.58 17.58 2.29
CA ARG A 76 -8.39 18.03 3.44
C ARG A 76 -8.04 17.27 4.71
N THR A 77 -7.79 15.96 4.60
CA THR A 77 -7.51 15.08 5.75
C THR A 77 -6.09 15.25 6.28
N ALA A 78 -5.12 15.46 5.39
CA ALA A 78 -3.69 15.57 5.68
C ALA A 78 -3.09 16.79 4.95
N PRO A 79 -3.45 18.03 5.34
CA PRO A 79 -3.06 19.25 4.61
C PRO A 79 -1.54 19.48 4.54
N SER A 80 -0.77 18.88 5.45
CA SER A 80 0.69 18.95 5.44
C SER A 80 1.35 17.94 4.48
N ALA A 81 0.61 16.99 3.92
CA ALA A 81 1.12 16.06 2.91
C ALA A 81 1.14 16.72 1.53
N LYS A 82 2.20 16.45 0.76
CA LYS A 82 2.19 16.73 -0.68
C LYS A 82 1.39 15.65 -1.39
N THR A 83 0.48 16.02 -2.29
CA THR A 83 -0.30 15.05 -3.05
C THR A 83 0.13 15.03 -4.51
N GLN A 84 0.19 13.84 -5.11
CA GLN A 84 0.53 13.67 -6.53
C GLN A 84 -0.32 12.57 -7.16
N ASN A 85 -0.86 12.81 -8.36
CA ASN A 85 -1.54 11.78 -9.12
C ASN A 85 -0.52 10.82 -9.72
N VAL A 86 -0.65 9.53 -9.40
CA VAL A 86 0.25 8.48 -9.88
C VAL A 86 -0.54 7.25 -10.28
N ASP A 87 -0.30 6.80 -11.50
CA ASP A 87 -0.74 5.51 -12.01
C ASP A 87 0.39 4.50 -11.81
N LEU A 88 0.23 3.59 -10.85
CA LEU A 88 1.25 2.57 -10.52
C LEU A 88 1.58 1.66 -11.70
N THR A 89 0.70 1.56 -12.71
CA THR A 89 0.95 0.74 -13.91
C THR A 89 1.97 1.37 -14.87
N ARG A 90 2.30 2.65 -14.66
CA ARG A 90 3.25 3.42 -15.48
C ARG A 90 4.60 3.61 -14.79
N GLY A 91 4.79 2.97 -13.64
CA GLY A 91 5.95 3.14 -12.80
C GLY A 91 5.89 4.36 -11.87
N LEU A 92 6.77 4.41 -10.90
CA LEU A 92 6.88 5.49 -9.94
C LEU A 92 7.69 6.66 -10.53
N PRO A 93 7.11 7.87 -10.66
CA PRO A 93 7.78 9.03 -11.26
C PRO A 93 8.73 9.72 -10.26
N PHE A 94 9.51 8.93 -9.54
CA PHE A 94 10.46 9.40 -8.56
C PHE A 94 11.85 8.85 -8.85
N PRO A 95 12.92 9.61 -8.50
CA PRO A 95 14.29 9.12 -8.63
C PRO A 95 14.56 7.88 -7.76
N ASP A 96 15.60 7.15 -8.07
CA ASP A 96 16.08 6.02 -7.28
C ASP A 96 16.46 6.47 -5.87
N ALA A 97 16.28 5.59 -4.89
CA ALA A 97 16.69 5.82 -3.51
C ALA A 97 16.18 7.14 -2.89
N SER A 98 14.95 7.53 -3.22
CA SER A 98 14.36 8.80 -2.77
C SER A 98 13.69 8.71 -1.39
N PHE A 99 13.28 7.51 -0.96
CA PHE A 99 12.43 7.34 0.21
C PHE A 99 13.05 6.43 1.27
N GLY A 100 12.95 6.83 2.54
CA GLY A 100 13.31 5.96 3.65
C GLY A 100 12.24 4.92 3.94
N VAL A 101 10.98 5.29 3.75
CA VAL A 101 9.82 4.39 3.90
C VAL A 101 8.85 4.59 2.73
N ILE A 102 8.32 3.49 2.23
CA ILE A 102 7.16 3.47 1.33
C ILE A 102 6.02 2.72 2.03
N VAL A 103 4.83 3.32 2.06
CA VAL A 103 3.61 2.74 2.62
C VAL A 103 2.67 2.36 1.49
N ALA A 104 2.16 1.13 1.49
CA ALA A 104 1.21 0.61 0.49
C ALA A 104 0.06 -0.13 1.19
N SER A 105 -0.91 0.62 1.70
CA SER A 105 -2.01 0.05 2.47
C SER A 105 -3.21 -0.27 1.60
N LEU A 106 -3.43 -1.55 1.31
CA LEU A 106 -4.56 -2.04 0.52
C LEU A 106 -4.64 -1.44 -0.90
N SER A 107 -3.49 -1.14 -1.50
CA SER A 107 -3.36 -0.55 -2.84
C SER A 107 -2.76 -1.51 -3.86
N LEU A 108 -1.91 -2.46 -3.45
CA LEU A 108 -1.21 -3.37 -4.37
C LEU A 108 -2.02 -4.60 -4.82
N HIS A 109 -3.21 -4.80 -4.32
CA HIS A 109 -4.02 -5.99 -4.59
C HIS A 109 -4.98 -5.87 -5.78
N TYR A 110 -4.82 -4.85 -6.62
CA TYR A 110 -5.69 -4.62 -7.78
C TYR A 110 -5.06 -5.08 -9.11
N PHE A 111 -3.87 -5.67 -9.06
CA PHE A 111 -3.06 -5.96 -10.23
C PHE A 111 -2.86 -7.46 -10.44
N PRO A 112 -2.72 -7.92 -11.72
CA PRO A 112 -2.22 -9.25 -12.05
C PRO A 112 -0.82 -9.49 -11.45
N TRP A 113 -0.41 -10.75 -11.33
CA TRP A 113 0.87 -11.11 -10.69
C TRP A 113 2.06 -10.38 -11.29
N GLN A 114 2.19 -10.44 -12.62
CA GLN A 114 3.29 -9.78 -13.32
C GLN A 114 3.35 -8.28 -12.98
N GLN A 115 2.23 -7.58 -13.04
CA GLN A 115 2.18 -6.16 -12.75
C GLN A 115 2.44 -5.84 -11.27
N THR A 116 1.98 -6.72 -10.36
CA THR A 116 2.28 -6.60 -8.93
C THR A 116 3.78 -6.69 -8.67
N THR A 117 4.48 -7.63 -9.33
CA THR A 117 5.94 -7.81 -9.21
C THR A 117 6.71 -6.65 -9.83
N GLU A 118 6.26 -6.11 -10.95
CA GLU A 118 6.83 -4.92 -11.60
C GLU A 118 6.71 -3.68 -10.69
N ILE A 119 5.52 -3.46 -10.12
CA ILE A 119 5.30 -2.35 -9.17
C ILE A 119 6.20 -2.52 -7.95
N LEU A 120 6.35 -3.74 -7.41
CA LEU A 120 7.19 -3.97 -6.25
C LEU A 120 8.69 -3.77 -6.56
N ALA A 121 9.13 -4.12 -7.77
CA ALA A 121 10.48 -3.83 -8.23
C ALA A 121 10.74 -2.31 -8.28
N ASP A 122 9.75 -1.54 -8.73
CA ASP A 122 9.84 -0.09 -8.79
C ASP A 122 9.76 0.56 -7.40
N VAL A 123 8.94 0.02 -6.49
CA VAL A 123 8.96 0.37 -5.06
C VAL A 123 10.35 0.16 -4.46
N ARG A 124 10.97 -0.99 -4.73
CA ARG A 124 12.33 -1.27 -4.27
C ARG A 124 13.36 -0.30 -4.82
N ARG A 125 13.23 0.09 -6.10
CA ARG A 125 14.08 1.11 -6.74
C ARG A 125 13.97 2.45 -6.02
N GLY A 126 12.75 2.88 -5.70
CA GLY A 126 12.45 4.15 -5.03
C GLY A 126 12.91 4.20 -3.57
N LEU A 127 13.05 3.07 -2.89
CA LEU A 127 13.56 2.99 -1.53
C LEU A 127 15.08 3.22 -1.47
N GLN A 128 15.55 3.91 -0.46
CA GLN A 128 16.97 3.97 -0.09
C GLN A 128 17.49 2.57 0.25
N PRO A 129 18.81 2.29 0.09
CA PRO A 129 19.39 1.07 0.63
C PRO A 129 19.10 0.94 2.14
N GLY A 130 18.53 -0.19 2.57
CA GLY A 130 18.06 -0.38 3.95
C GLY A 130 16.73 0.34 4.27
N GLY A 131 16.09 0.98 3.30
CA GLY A 131 14.75 1.55 3.45
C GLY A 131 13.65 0.49 3.53
N TYR A 132 12.47 0.87 3.97
CA TYR A 132 11.40 -0.05 4.36
C TYR A 132 10.14 0.09 3.51
N LEU A 133 9.55 -1.03 3.14
CA LEU A 133 8.17 -1.11 2.68
C LEU A 133 7.28 -1.56 3.84
N LEU A 134 6.23 -0.80 4.14
CA LEU A 134 5.15 -1.19 5.03
C LEU A 134 3.89 -1.39 4.19
N ALA A 135 3.40 -2.62 4.09
CA ALA A 135 2.29 -2.95 3.21
C ALA A 135 1.15 -3.65 3.96
N ARG A 136 -0.10 -3.39 3.53
CA ARG A 136 -1.25 -4.23 3.85
C ARG A 136 -1.81 -4.84 2.57
N LEU A 137 -1.98 -6.15 2.58
CA LEU A 137 -2.44 -6.94 1.43
C LEU A 137 -3.65 -7.78 1.81
N ASN A 138 -4.58 -8.00 0.87
CA ASN A 138 -5.74 -8.86 1.14
C ASN A 138 -5.29 -10.30 1.39
N SER A 139 -5.80 -10.93 2.45
CA SER A 139 -5.53 -12.34 2.73
C SER A 139 -6.51 -13.26 2.02
N THR A 140 -6.03 -14.45 1.59
CA THR A 140 -6.87 -15.58 1.18
C THR A 140 -7.74 -16.10 2.32
N GLN A 141 -7.37 -15.84 3.57
CA GLN A 141 -8.11 -16.25 4.76
C GLN A 141 -9.19 -15.25 5.19
N ASP A 142 -9.31 -14.07 4.53
CA ASP A 142 -10.37 -13.11 4.85
C ASP A 142 -11.75 -13.76 4.63
N PRO A 143 -12.58 -13.90 5.69
CA PRO A 143 -13.88 -14.55 5.59
C PRO A 143 -14.80 -13.93 4.55
N ARG A 144 -14.68 -12.62 4.32
CA ARG A 144 -15.51 -11.90 3.34
C ARG A 144 -15.20 -12.30 1.91
N TYR A 145 -13.94 -12.59 1.61
CA TYR A 145 -13.51 -13.06 0.29
C TYR A 145 -13.69 -14.56 0.12
N ARG A 146 -13.60 -15.34 1.21
CA ARG A 146 -13.92 -16.78 1.19
C ARG A 146 -15.39 -17.02 0.88
N ALA A 147 -16.29 -16.23 1.46
CA ALA A 147 -17.73 -16.32 1.26
C ALA A 147 -18.25 -15.61 0.00
N ALA A 148 -17.44 -14.75 -0.65
CA ALA A 148 -17.86 -13.99 -1.80
C ALA A 148 -17.93 -14.87 -3.07
N GLU A 149 -18.96 -14.64 -3.90
CA GLU A 149 -18.93 -15.09 -5.27
C GLU A 149 -17.77 -14.42 -6.01
N LYS A 150 -16.94 -15.23 -6.69
CA LYS A 150 -15.73 -14.76 -7.33
C LYS A 150 -15.43 -15.54 -8.60
N GLN A 151 -15.06 -14.83 -9.64
CA GLN A 151 -14.59 -15.41 -10.90
C GLN A 151 -13.06 -15.39 -10.92
N LEU A 152 -12.45 -16.55 -11.13
CA LEU A 152 -11.00 -16.68 -11.25
C LEU A 152 -10.50 -15.98 -12.52
N ILE A 153 -9.46 -15.17 -12.40
CA ILE A 153 -8.73 -14.54 -13.51
C ILE A 153 -7.37 -15.24 -13.66
N GLU A 154 -6.62 -15.36 -12.58
CA GLU A 154 -5.38 -16.15 -12.44
C GLU A 154 -5.23 -16.62 -10.99
N ASN A 155 -4.18 -17.36 -10.65
CA ASN A 155 -3.99 -17.85 -9.28
C ASN A 155 -4.11 -16.70 -8.26
N ASN A 156 -4.98 -16.88 -7.26
CA ASN A 156 -5.28 -15.91 -6.22
C ASN A 156 -5.71 -14.51 -6.70
N PHE A 157 -6.08 -14.36 -7.99
CA PHE A 157 -6.60 -13.12 -8.55
C PHE A 157 -7.98 -13.32 -9.15
N TYR A 158 -8.95 -12.58 -8.65
CA TYR A 158 -10.37 -12.81 -8.91
C TYR A 158 -11.10 -11.52 -9.28
N LEU A 159 -12.14 -11.65 -10.09
CA LEU A 159 -13.17 -10.62 -10.20
C LEU A 159 -14.17 -10.83 -9.05
N ILE A 160 -14.25 -9.87 -8.13
CA ILE A 160 -15.13 -9.89 -6.96
C ILE A 160 -15.99 -8.63 -6.98
N ARG A 161 -17.30 -8.79 -7.09
CA ARG A 161 -18.25 -7.66 -7.18
C ARG A 161 -17.86 -6.62 -8.25
N GLY A 162 -17.43 -7.09 -9.40
CA GLY A 162 -17.02 -6.25 -10.53
C GLY A 162 -15.63 -5.62 -10.43
N MET A 163 -14.87 -5.88 -9.37
CA MET A 163 -13.52 -5.35 -9.20
C MET A 163 -12.48 -6.49 -9.14
N PRO A 164 -11.41 -6.42 -9.94
CA PRO A 164 -10.30 -7.37 -9.82
C PRO A 164 -9.62 -7.22 -8.45
N ARG A 165 -9.36 -8.35 -7.80
CA ARG A 165 -8.70 -8.38 -6.49
C ARG A 165 -7.77 -9.58 -6.37
N ARG A 166 -6.54 -9.32 -6.01
CA ARG A 166 -5.59 -10.33 -5.58
C ARG A 166 -5.76 -10.59 -4.09
N LEU A 167 -5.78 -11.85 -3.75
CA LEU A 167 -5.71 -12.34 -2.37
C LEU A 167 -4.35 -13.02 -2.23
N PHE A 168 -3.66 -12.75 -1.15
CA PHE A 168 -2.32 -13.28 -0.93
C PHE A 168 -2.36 -14.38 0.12
N ASP A 169 -1.66 -15.47 -0.13
CA ASP A 169 -1.27 -16.45 0.86
C ASP A 169 0.23 -16.32 1.19
N LYS A 170 0.73 -17.21 2.07
CA LYS A 170 2.13 -17.18 2.49
C LYS A 170 3.09 -17.45 1.32
N GLN A 171 2.70 -18.32 0.38
CA GLN A 171 3.54 -18.65 -0.79
C GLN A 171 3.65 -17.46 -1.75
N ASP A 172 2.55 -16.74 -1.94
CA ASP A 172 2.55 -15.49 -2.72
C ASP A 172 3.50 -14.46 -2.09
N LEU A 173 3.48 -14.30 -0.75
CA LEU A 173 4.40 -13.37 -0.08
C LEU A 173 5.86 -13.79 -0.24
N ASP A 174 6.16 -15.07 -0.03
CA ASP A 174 7.52 -15.58 -0.18
C ASP A 174 8.06 -15.35 -1.60
N ALA A 175 7.22 -15.61 -2.62
CA ALA A 175 7.58 -15.38 -4.02
C ALA A 175 7.72 -13.87 -4.36
N LEU A 176 6.83 -13.03 -3.79
CA LEU A 176 6.80 -11.59 -4.07
C LEU A 176 8.03 -10.88 -3.49
N PHE A 177 8.51 -11.34 -2.33
CA PHE A 177 9.63 -10.75 -1.60
C PHE A 177 10.93 -11.57 -1.73
N GLU A 178 11.02 -12.55 -2.64
CA GLU A 178 12.19 -13.41 -2.80
C GLU A 178 13.47 -12.63 -3.15
N LYS A 179 13.39 -11.66 -4.09
CA LYS A 179 14.56 -11.02 -4.68
C LYS A 179 14.75 -9.58 -4.22
N GLY A 180 15.83 -9.35 -3.46
CA GLY A 180 16.26 -8.01 -3.04
C GLY A 180 15.45 -7.43 -1.90
N TRP A 181 14.72 -8.28 -1.16
CA TRP A 181 14.00 -7.95 0.04
C TRP A 181 14.39 -8.86 1.19
N GLU A 182 14.27 -8.36 2.39
CA GLU A 182 14.27 -9.11 3.64
C GLU A 182 12.97 -8.81 4.36
N ILE A 183 12.14 -9.83 4.57
CA ILE A 183 10.90 -9.71 5.34
C ILE A 183 11.27 -9.65 6.82
N LEU A 184 10.92 -8.55 7.48
CA LEU A 184 11.12 -8.37 8.92
C LEU A 184 9.94 -8.97 9.70
N ASP A 185 8.73 -8.82 9.15
CA ASP A 185 7.50 -9.36 9.72
C ASP A 185 6.44 -9.50 8.62
N ALA A 186 5.62 -10.54 8.70
CA ALA A 186 4.48 -10.78 7.83
C ALA A 186 3.43 -11.59 8.58
N GLU A 187 2.43 -10.90 9.13
CA GLU A 187 1.35 -11.49 9.91
C GLU A 187 -0.02 -11.04 9.43
N GLU A 188 -1.03 -11.88 9.63
CA GLU A 188 -2.42 -11.56 9.35
C GLU A 188 -3.06 -10.85 10.52
N HIS A 189 -3.56 -9.63 10.29
CA HIS A 189 -4.23 -8.81 11.29
C HIS A 189 -5.64 -8.43 10.88
N PRO A 190 -6.58 -8.38 11.86
CA PRO A 190 -7.89 -7.84 11.60
C PRO A 190 -7.81 -6.32 11.41
N THR A 191 -8.47 -5.82 10.37
CA THR A 191 -8.67 -4.38 10.16
C THR A 191 -10.14 -4.05 10.03
N HIS A 192 -10.56 -2.91 10.55
CA HIS A 192 -11.95 -2.44 10.52
C HIS A 192 -12.20 -1.37 9.44
N ARG A 193 -11.17 -1.04 8.64
CA ARG A 193 -11.32 -0.03 7.58
C ARG A 193 -12.29 -0.48 6.48
N TYR A 194 -12.99 0.48 5.93
CA TYR A 194 -13.92 0.31 4.80
C TYR A 194 -15.11 -0.63 5.09
N GLY A 195 -15.67 -0.53 6.30
CA GLY A 195 -16.95 -1.16 6.62
C GLY A 195 -16.84 -2.67 6.88
N GLY A 196 -16.60 -3.04 8.10
CA GLY A 196 -16.61 -4.43 8.58
C GLY A 196 -15.22 -5.00 8.87
N LYS A 197 -15.22 -6.09 9.63
CA LYS A 197 -14.00 -6.81 10.01
C LYS A 197 -13.39 -7.48 8.78
N LYS A 198 -12.16 -7.13 8.47
CA LYS A 198 -11.36 -7.65 7.35
C LYS A 198 -10.10 -8.28 7.92
N LEU A 199 -9.63 -9.37 7.31
CA LEU A 199 -8.31 -9.93 7.59
C LEU A 199 -7.35 -9.53 6.48
N ALA A 200 -6.21 -8.95 6.84
CA ALA A 200 -5.20 -8.54 5.90
C ALA A 200 -3.81 -8.92 6.41
N TRP A 201 -2.92 -9.25 5.49
CA TRP A 201 -1.50 -9.30 5.78
C TRP A 201 -0.99 -7.89 6.09
N GLU A 202 -0.27 -7.74 7.18
CA GLU A 202 0.60 -6.60 7.46
C GLU A 202 2.03 -7.07 7.25
N VAL A 203 2.73 -6.44 6.31
CA VAL A 203 4.08 -6.82 5.91
C VAL A 203 5.01 -5.65 6.13
N ALA A 204 6.12 -5.89 6.81
CA ALA A 204 7.27 -5.02 6.84
C ALA A 204 8.45 -5.72 6.18
N ALA A 205 9.00 -5.11 5.14
CA ALA A 205 10.16 -5.62 4.43
C ALA A 205 11.19 -4.52 4.22
N THR A 206 12.47 -4.85 4.26
CA THR A 206 13.55 -3.91 3.96
C THR A 206 14.21 -4.23 2.62
N ARG A 207 14.60 -3.17 1.91
CA ARG A 207 15.43 -3.29 0.71
C ARG A 207 16.83 -3.79 1.10
N VAL A 208 17.21 -4.97 0.61
CA VAL A 208 18.54 -5.55 0.86
C VAL A 208 19.63 -4.63 0.29
N ILE A 209 20.64 -4.34 1.11
CA ILE A 209 21.84 -3.65 0.68
C ILE A 209 22.71 -4.66 -0.05
N GLN A 210 22.82 -4.56 -1.38
CA GLN A 210 23.80 -5.33 -2.11
C GLN A 210 25.19 -4.85 -1.69
N ARG A 211 25.90 -5.68 -0.92
CA ARG A 211 27.34 -5.42 -0.69
C ARG A 211 28.04 -5.62 -2.03
N PRO A 212 28.84 -4.65 -2.50
CA PRO A 212 29.69 -4.90 -3.67
C PRO A 212 30.48 -6.19 -3.40
N GLY A 213 30.38 -7.13 -4.33
CA GLY A 213 31.08 -8.40 -4.22
C GLY A 213 32.58 -8.18 -3.94
N LYS A 214 33.09 -8.97 -3.01
CA LYS A 214 34.55 -9.08 -2.80
C LYS A 214 35.20 -9.74 -4.01
#